data_805f877ac9d6cdf59ba2ee15f47fec35
#
_entry.id   805f877ac9d6cdf59ba2ee15f47fec35
#
_cell.length_a   1.000
_cell.length_b   1.000
_cell.length_c   1.000
_cell.angle_alpha   90.00
_cell.angle_beta   90.00
_cell.angle_gamma   90.00
#
_symmetry.space_group_name_H-M   'P 1'
#
loop_
_entity.id
_entity.type
_entity.pdbx_description
1 polymer ?
#
loop_
_entity_poly.entity_id
_entity_poly.type
_entity_poly.pdbx_seq_one_letter_code
_entity_poly.pdbx_strand_id
1 'polypeptide(L)'
;MKDTYRERIKEEQKKLSPSQVFFSEGYRKLFRDLANEVAGEKLEQLLLYQSTEDGLAGWNDGKRIGINIGNLITGSFLELEQKSDSLIGILGHECGHYRYTDSTLRKRYAEHMLNGSWYPKEPVPENAQEKEALDAMNVYFERKDKAILSIFL
;
A
#
# COMPACT_ATOMS: atom_id res chain seq x y z
N MET A 1 -34.43 4.48 -22.89
CA MET A 1 -34.55 5.41 -21.73
C MET A 1 -33.47 5.22 -20.66
N LYS A 2 -32.98 4.01 -20.41
CA LYS A 2 -31.83 3.76 -19.48
C LYS A 2 -30.49 4.33 -19.98
N ASP A 3 -30.27 4.40 -21.29
CA ASP A 3 -29.00 4.88 -21.86
C ASP A 3 -28.83 6.39 -21.73
N THR A 4 -29.87 7.16 -21.89
CA THR A 4 -29.85 8.64 -21.78
C THR A 4 -29.45 9.14 -20.37
N TYR A 5 -29.88 8.44 -19.32
CA TYR A 5 -29.50 8.81 -17.95
C TYR A 5 -28.05 8.51 -17.63
N ARG A 6 -27.56 7.35 -18.07
CA ARG A 6 -26.13 6.97 -17.91
C ARG A 6 -25.21 7.88 -18.72
N GLU A 7 -25.60 8.27 -19.92
CA GLU A 7 -24.83 9.19 -20.76
C GLU A 7 -24.76 10.58 -20.14
N ARG A 8 -25.86 11.10 -19.58
CA ARG A 8 -25.86 12.38 -18.86
C ARG A 8 -24.96 12.35 -17.63
N ILE A 9 -24.99 11.26 -16.84
CA ILE A 9 -24.10 11.11 -15.69
C ILE A 9 -22.64 11.08 -16.15
N LYS A 10 -22.30 10.34 -17.21
CA LYS A 10 -20.96 10.31 -17.77
C LYS A 10 -20.49 11.67 -18.27
N GLU A 11 -21.36 12.44 -18.90
CA GLU A 11 -21.03 13.79 -19.36
C GLU A 11 -20.86 14.79 -18.21
N GLU A 12 -21.68 14.68 -17.17
CA GLU A 12 -21.52 15.49 -15.96
C GLU A 12 -20.25 15.12 -15.20
N GLN A 13 -19.92 13.84 -15.11
CA GLN A 13 -18.67 13.38 -14.50
C GLN A 13 -17.42 13.87 -15.25
N LYS A 14 -17.47 14.01 -16.58
CA LYS A 14 -16.38 14.58 -17.37
C LYS A 14 -16.08 16.05 -17.05
N LYS A 15 -17.01 16.76 -16.45
CA LYS A 15 -16.85 18.18 -16.05
C LYS A 15 -16.23 18.32 -14.66
N LEU A 16 -16.19 17.25 -13.86
CA LEU A 16 -15.63 17.26 -12.53
C LEU A 16 -14.15 16.92 -12.58
N SER A 17 -13.35 17.59 -11.75
CA SER A 17 -11.96 17.17 -11.56
C SER A 17 -11.90 15.80 -10.83
N PRO A 18 -10.85 15.01 -11.02
CA PRO A 18 -10.67 13.76 -10.27
C PRO A 18 -10.80 13.94 -8.75
N SER A 19 -10.26 15.05 -8.22
CA SER A 19 -10.35 15.37 -6.78
C SER A 19 -11.80 15.58 -6.34
N GLN A 20 -12.62 16.26 -7.14
CA GLN A 20 -14.04 16.48 -6.81
C GLN A 20 -14.81 15.15 -6.75
N VAL A 21 -14.50 14.21 -7.65
CA VAL A 21 -15.14 12.89 -7.66
C VAL A 21 -14.66 12.05 -6.48
N PHE A 22 -13.35 11.91 -6.29
CA PHE A 22 -12.78 11.01 -5.31
C PHE A 22 -12.94 11.48 -3.86
N PHE A 23 -13.10 12.78 -3.64
CA PHE A 23 -13.46 13.32 -2.32
C PHE A 23 -14.97 13.47 -2.08
N SER A 24 -15.81 13.13 -3.05
CA SER A 24 -17.25 13.15 -2.85
C SER A 24 -17.70 12.19 -1.75
N GLU A 25 -18.78 12.49 -1.08
CA GLU A 25 -19.33 11.65 -0.02
C GLU A 25 -19.69 10.25 -0.52
N GLY A 26 -20.27 10.16 -1.72
CA GLY A 26 -20.62 8.90 -2.36
C GLY A 26 -19.39 8.03 -2.63
N TYR A 27 -18.29 8.61 -3.11
CA TYR A 27 -17.06 7.87 -3.37
C TYR A 27 -16.36 7.43 -2.08
N ARG A 28 -16.33 8.30 -1.07
CA ARG A 28 -15.80 7.95 0.26
C ARG A 28 -16.58 6.81 0.90
N LYS A 29 -17.91 6.81 0.74
CA LYS A 29 -18.74 5.71 1.24
C LYS A 29 -18.44 4.42 0.49
N LEU A 30 -18.38 4.46 -0.85
CA LEU A 30 -18.02 3.31 -1.67
C LEU A 30 -16.67 2.70 -1.23
N PHE A 31 -15.65 3.54 -1.09
CA PHE A 31 -14.32 3.10 -0.66
C PHE A 31 -14.33 2.46 0.73
N ARG A 32 -15.08 3.03 1.65
CA ARG A 32 -15.23 2.47 3.00
C ARG A 32 -15.94 1.12 3.00
N ASP A 33 -17.01 1.00 2.22
CA ASP A 33 -17.77 -0.24 2.11
C ASP A 33 -16.91 -1.35 1.48
N LEU A 34 -16.18 -1.04 0.40
CA LEU A 34 -15.22 -1.95 -0.23
C LEU A 34 -14.08 -2.34 0.72
N ALA A 35 -13.51 -1.37 1.43
CA ALA A 35 -12.44 -1.61 2.38
C ALA A 35 -12.86 -2.57 3.50
N ASN A 36 -14.03 -2.36 4.08
CA ASN A 36 -14.59 -3.23 5.11
C ASN A 36 -14.84 -4.66 4.59
N GLU A 37 -15.35 -4.78 3.37
CA GLU A 37 -15.60 -6.08 2.74
C GLU A 37 -14.29 -6.84 2.51
N VAL A 38 -13.28 -6.19 1.93
CA VAL A 38 -11.99 -6.83 1.64
C VAL A 38 -11.20 -7.11 2.92
N ALA A 39 -11.20 -6.19 3.89
CA ALA A 39 -10.57 -6.40 5.19
C ALA A 39 -11.25 -7.50 6.01
N GLY A 40 -12.52 -7.81 5.73
CA GLY A 40 -13.31 -8.79 6.44
C GLY A 40 -13.84 -8.34 7.80
N GLU A 41 -13.66 -7.05 8.11
CA GLU A 41 -14.13 -6.40 9.33
C GLU A 41 -14.28 -4.89 9.13
N LYS A 42 -14.93 -4.23 10.08
CA LYS A 42 -15.05 -2.77 10.05
C LYS A 42 -13.74 -2.11 10.45
N LEU A 43 -13.14 -1.40 9.51
CA LEU A 43 -11.92 -0.62 9.75
C LEU A 43 -12.18 0.53 10.72
N GLU A 44 -11.25 0.81 11.61
CA GLU A 44 -11.31 1.97 12.50
C GLU A 44 -11.29 3.27 11.71
N GLN A 45 -10.39 3.37 10.73
CA GLN A 45 -10.24 4.56 9.92
C GLN A 45 -9.72 4.26 8.51
N LEU A 46 -10.41 4.80 7.51
CA LEU A 46 -9.95 4.89 6.14
C LEU A 46 -9.79 6.36 5.78
N LEU A 47 -8.58 6.75 5.37
CA LEU A 47 -8.21 8.10 4.99
C LEU A 47 -8.01 8.18 3.48
N LEU A 48 -8.78 9.05 2.81
CA LEU A 48 -8.46 9.49 1.46
C LEU A 48 -7.78 10.85 1.53
N TYR A 49 -6.60 10.98 0.96
CA TYR A 49 -5.84 12.22 0.94
C TYR A 49 -5.19 12.45 -0.41
N GLN A 50 -4.66 13.62 -0.64
CA GLN A 50 -3.95 13.97 -1.85
C GLN A 50 -2.59 14.57 -1.49
N SER A 51 -1.52 13.90 -1.90
CA SER A 51 -0.15 14.38 -1.81
C SER A 51 0.63 13.99 -3.06
N THR A 52 1.47 14.88 -3.52
CA THR A 52 2.44 14.63 -4.60
C THR A 52 3.87 14.52 -4.06
N GLU A 53 4.06 14.78 -2.78
CA GLU A 53 5.38 14.88 -2.14
C GLU A 53 5.80 13.58 -1.45
N ASP A 54 4.85 12.83 -0.88
CA ASP A 54 5.18 11.65 -0.08
C ASP A 54 5.54 10.41 -0.91
N GLY A 55 5.26 10.41 -2.22
CA GLY A 55 5.58 9.31 -3.14
C GLY A 55 4.80 8.01 -2.88
N LEU A 56 3.95 7.97 -1.86
CA LEU A 56 3.19 6.79 -1.49
C LEU A 56 1.87 6.72 -2.24
N ALA A 57 1.50 5.53 -2.72
CA ALA A 57 0.19 5.28 -3.29
C ALA A 57 -0.86 4.97 -2.20
N GLY A 58 -0.43 4.28 -1.17
CA GLY A 58 -1.22 3.97 0.02
C GLY A 58 -0.31 3.57 1.17
N TRP A 59 -0.88 3.40 2.35
CA TRP A 59 -0.18 2.91 3.53
C TRP A 59 -1.17 2.23 4.50
N ASN A 60 -0.62 1.38 5.34
CA ASN A 60 -1.33 0.67 6.38
C ASN A 60 -0.45 0.55 7.62
N ASP A 61 -0.98 0.91 8.79
CA ASP A 61 -0.28 0.83 10.08
C ASP A 61 -0.83 -0.30 11.00
N GLY A 62 -1.68 -1.16 10.45
CA GLY A 62 -2.33 -2.26 11.19
C GLY A 62 -3.64 -1.86 11.88
N LYS A 63 -4.03 -0.58 11.83
CA LYS A 63 -5.30 -0.05 12.37
C LYS A 63 -6.00 0.86 11.38
N ARG A 64 -5.23 1.62 10.62
CA ARG A 64 -5.71 2.63 9.68
C ARG A 64 -5.14 2.35 8.30
N ILE A 65 -5.90 2.69 7.30
CA ILE A 65 -5.48 2.63 5.89
C ILE A 65 -5.56 4.03 5.32
N GLY A 66 -4.49 4.46 4.66
CA GLY A 66 -4.45 5.70 3.89
C GLY A 66 -4.33 5.42 2.40
N ILE A 67 -5.11 6.11 1.58
CA ILE A 67 -5.04 6.04 0.11
C ILE A 67 -4.78 7.43 -0.43
N ASN A 68 -3.68 7.56 -1.14
CA ASN A 68 -3.29 8.81 -1.78
C ASN A 68 -3.87 8.90 -3.19
N ILE A 69 -4.89 9.72 -3.39
CA ILE A 69 -5.49 9.92 -4.72
C ILE A 69 -4.58 10.70 -5.68
N GLY A 70 -3.55 11.36 -5.17
CA GLY A 70 -2.55 12.10 -5.94
C GLY A 70 -1.31 11.29 -6.31
N ASN A 71 -1.31 9.98 -6.08
CA ASN A 71 -0.15 9.13 -6.37
C ASN A 71 0.16 9.05 -7.88
N LEU A 72 1.43 8.79 -8.20
CA LEU A 72 1.94 8.76 -9.57
C LEU A 72 1.30 7.66 -10.43
N ILE A 73 0.96 6.51 -9.83
CA ILE A 73 0.33 5.39 -10.56
C ILE A 73 -1.05 5.81 -11.06
N THR A 74 -1.89 6.31 -10.16
CA THR A 74 -3.22 6.83 -10.52
C THR A 74 -3.12 8.02 -11.46
N GLY A 75 -2.13 8.89 -11.26
CA GLY A 75 -1.86 10.06 -12.10
C GLY A 75 -1.47 9.71 -13.53
N SER A 76 -0.91 8.53 -13.79
CA SER A 76 -0.51 8.08 -15.13
C SER A 76 -1.68 7.75 -16.04
N PHE A 77 -2.86 7.47 -15.50
CA PHE A 77 -4.07 7.21 -16.27
C PHE A 77 -4.76 8.50 -16.70
N LEU A 78 -5.36 8.52 -17.88
CA LEU A 78 -6.10 9.68 -18.40
C LEU A 78 -7.57 9.66 -17.99
N GLU A 79 -8.21 8.50 -18.12
CA GLU A 79 -9.62 8.34 -17.88
C GLU A 79 -9.95 8.20 -16.39
N LEU A 80 -11.05 8.81 -15.96
CA LEU A 80 -11.51 8.78 -14.56
C LEU A 80 -11.80 7.35 -14.09
N GLU A 81 -12.33 6.50 -14.96
CA GLU A 81 -12.62 5.10 -14.69
C GLU A 81 -11.33 4.32 -14.37
N GLN A 82 -10.29 4.49 -15.19
CA GLN A 82 -8.99 3.86 -14.97
C GLN A 82 -8.32 4.35 -13.67
N LYS A 83 -8.45 5.65 -13.36
CA LYS A 83 -7.99 6.21 -12.07
C LYS A 83 -8.72 5.57 -10.90
N SER A 84 -10.04 5.40 -11.01
CA SER A 84 -10.84 4.73 -9.99
C SER A 84 -10.42 3.27 -9.80
N ASP A 85 -10.23 2.52 -10.88
CA ASP A 85 -9.76 1.13 -10.84
C ASP A 85 -8.38 1.02 -10.19
N SER A 86 -7.48 1.94 -10.51
CA SER A 86 -6.16 2.03 -9.87
C SER A 86 -6.28 2.24 -8.36
N LEU A 87 -7.13 3.17 -7.91
CA LEU A 87 -7.35 3.42 -6.48
C LEU A 87 -7.99 2.23 -5.76
N ILE A 88 -8.92 1.53 -6.41
CA ILE A 88 -9.51 0.29 -5.90
C ILE A 88 -8.44 -0.81 -5.76
N GLY A 89 -7.55 -0.93 -6.73
CA GLY A 89 -6.43 -1.87 -6.67
C GLY A 89 -5.49 -1.57 -5.51
N ILE A 90 -5.13 -0.29 -5.30
CA ILE A 90 -4.31 0.15 -4.17
C ILE A 90 -5.03 -0.15 -2.83
N LEU A 91 -6.33 0.16 -2.75
CA LEU A 91 -7.13 -0.15 -1.57
C LEU A 91 -7.13 -1.65 -1.25
N GLY A 92 -7.32 -2.50 -2.27
CA GLY A 92 -7.27 -3.96 -2.11
C GLY A 92 -5.92 -4.44 -1.61
N HIS A 93 -4.82 -3.86 -2.09
CA HIS A 93 -3.46 -4.15 -1.64
C HIS A 93 -3.27 -3.80 -0.15
N GLU A 94 -3.66 -2.60 0.27
CA GLU A 94 -3.53 -2.16 1.67
C GLU A 94 -4.45 -2.95 2.61
N CYS A 95 -5.67 -3.29 2.18
CA CYS A 95 -6.56 -4.17 2.92
C CYS A 95 -6.01 -5.60 3.04
N GLY A 96 -5.30 -6.08 2.02
CA GLY A 96 -4.58 -7.36 2.06
C GLY A 96 -3.50 -7.33 3.15
N HIS A 97 -2.71 -6.28 3.22
CA HIS A 97 -1.74 -6.08 4.30
C HIS A 97 -2.42 -5.98 5.67
N TYR A 98 -3.50 -5.23 5.79
CA TYR A 98 -4.26 -5.11 7.03
C TYR A 98 -4.72 -6.48 7.55
N ARG A 99 -5.23 -7.32 6.66
CA ARG A 99 -5.81 -8.62 7.00
C ARG A 99 -4.77 -9.72 7.25
N TYR A 100 -3.69 -9.74 6.46
CA TYR A 100 -2.77 -10.88 6.38
C TYR A 100 -1.36 -10.57 6.87
N THR A 101 -1.00 -9.31 7.09
CA THR A 101 0.34 -8.94 7.55
C THR A 101 0.34 -8.71 9.06
N ASP A 102 1.16 -9.47 9.78
CA ASP A 102 1.42 -9.22 11.20
C ASP A 102 2.29 -7.96 11.35
N SER A 103 1.65 -6.86 11.73
CA SER A 103 2.30 -5.55 11.90
C SER A 103 3.38 -5.58 12.99
N THR A 104 3.23 -6.43 14.00
CA THR A 104 4.22 -6.59 15.08
C THR A 104 5.45 -7.31 14.56
N LEU A 105 5.24 -8.39 13.81
CA LEU A 105 6.32 -9.13 13.17
C LEU A 105 7.06 -8.27 12.15
N ARG A 106 6.32 -7.48 11.35
CA ARG A 106 6.89 -6.55 10.38
C ARG A 106 7.78 -5.50 11.04
N LYS A 107 7.34 -4.90 12.15
CA LYS A 107 8.15 -3.94 12.92
C LYS A 107 9.42 -4.59 13.46
N ARG A 108 9.32 -5.75 14.08
CA ARG A 108 10.49 -6.50 14.57
C ARG A 108 11.45 -6.83 13.44
N TYR A 109 10.94 -7.26 12.30
CA TYR A 109 11.77 -7.54 11.14
C TYR A 109 12.51 -6.29 10.67
N ALA A 110 11.82 -5.17 10.53
CA ALA A 110 12.43 -3.88 10.16
C ALA A 110 13.50 -3.43 11.18
N GLU A 111 13.24 -3.58 12.48
CA GLU A 111 14.21 -3.27 13.55
C GLU A 111 15.47 -4.16 13.45
N HIS A 112 15.29 -5.46 13.21
CA HIS A 112 16.41 -6.38 13.01
C HIS A 112 17.20 -6.03 11.75
N MET A 113 16.54 -5.63 10.67
CA MET A 113 17.17 -5.16 9.45
C MET A 113 18.01 -3.89 9.69
N LEU A 114 17.44 -2.90 10.37
CA LEU A 114 18.12 -1.64 10.67
C LEU A 114 19.33 -1.83 11.59
N ASN A 115 19.24 -2.76 12.52
CA ASN A 115 20.30 -3.05 13.48
C ASN A 115 21.33 -4.09 12.96
N GLY A 116 21.14 -4.64 11.77
CA GLY A 116 22.00 -5.70 11.20
C GLY A 116 21.92 -7.03 11.96
N SER A 117 20.87 -7.24 12.77
CA SER A 117 20.68 -8.44 13.58
C SER A 117 19.69 -9.40 12.93
N TRP A 118 20.16 -10.15 11.93
CA TRP A 118 19.32 -11.02 11.08
C TRP A 118 18.79 -12.28 11.74
N TYR A 119 19.43 -12.67 12.84
CA TYR A 119 19.13 -13.94 13.47
C TYR A 119 18.65 -13.73 14.90
N PRO A 120 17.64 -14.49 15.36
CA PRO A 120 17.23 -14.47 16.76
C PRO A 120 18.36 -14.84 17.71
N LYS A 121 19.33 -15.60 17.19
CA LYS A 121 20.59 -15.96 17.84
C LYS A 121 21.66 -15.94 16.77
N GLU A 122 22.71 -15.19 17.00
CA GLU A 122 23.80 -15.07 16.04
C GLU A 122 24.42 -16.46 15.79
N PRO A 123 24.48 -16.93 14.53
CA PRO A 123 25.06 -18.22 14.23
C PRO A 123 26.56 -18.19 14.45
N VAL A 124 27.09 -19.19 15.12
CA VAL A 124 28.52 -19.36 15.36
C VAL A 124 29.02 -20.40 14.37
N PRO A 125 29.83 -20.04 13.37
CA PRO A 125 30.37 -21.00 12.41
C PRO A 125 31.36 -21.94 13.07
N GLU A 126 31.24 -23.25 12.82
CA GLU A 126 32.09 -24.29 13.38
C GLU A 126 33.36 -24.52 12.56
N ASN A 127 33.37 -24.07 11.30
CA ASN A 127 34.51 -24.24 10.38
C ASN A 127 34.63 -23.07 9.40
N ALA A 128 35.71 -23.03 8.64
CA ALA A 128 36.02 -21.98 7.68
C ALA A 128 34.96 -21.88 6.54
N GLN A 129 34.43 -23.00 6.11
CA GLN A 129 33.45 -23.08 5.03
C GLN A 129 32.10 -22.50 5.47
N GLU A 130 31.67 -22.78 6.70
CA GLU A 130 30.47 -22.20 7.30
C GLU A 130 30.63 -20.68 7.52
N LYS A 131 31.84 -20.26 7.91
CA LYS A 131 32.11 -18.81 8.05
C LYS A 131 32.03 -18.10 6.71
N GLU A 132 32.61 -18.66 5.66
CA GLU A 132 32.55 -18.09 4.32
C GLU A 132 31.07 -18.02 3.81
N ALA A 133 30.30 -19.07 4.04
CA ALA A 133 28.87 -19.09 3.70
C ALA A 133 28.08 -18.05 4.49
N LEU A 134 28.32 -17.89 5.78
CA LEU A 134 27.71 -16.90 6.64
C LEU A 134 28.06 -15.47 6.19
N ASP A 135 29.32 -15.21 5.90
CA ASP A 135 29.79 -13.91 5.41
C ASP A 135 29.15 -13.56 4.06
N ALA A 136 29.05 -14.53 3.14
CA ALA A 136 28.37 -14.37 1.86
C ALA A 136 26.86 -14.09 2.03
N MET A 137 26.19 -14.79 2.95
CA MET A 137 24.78 -14.53 3.29
C MET A 137 24.59 -13.16 3.90
N ASN A 138 25.46 -12.72 4.81
CA ASN A 138 25.38 -11.39 5.41
C ASN A 138 25.54 -10.29 4.35
N VAL A 139 26.49 -10.41 3.43
CA VAL A 139 26.64 -9.49 2.30
C VAL A 139 25.40 -9.49 1.39
N TYR A 140 24.82 -10.66 1.14
CA TYR A 140 23.61 -10.79 0.33
C TYR A 140 22.41 -10.09 1.01
N PHE A 141 22.20 -10.33 2.29
CA PHE A 141 21.14 -9.69 3.07
C PHE A 141 21.36 -8.17 3.14
N GLU A 142 22.55 -7.71 3.44
CA GLU A 142 22.88 -6.28 3.50
C GLU A 142 22.56 -5.53 2.19
N ARG A 143 22.75 -6.15 1.04
CA ARG A 143 22.39 -5.59 -0.27
C ARG A 143 20.90 -5.63 -0.55
N LYS A 144 20.24 -6.74 -0.21
CA LYS A 144 18.82 -6.94 -0.45
C LYS A 144 17.96 -6.08 0.47
N ASP A 145 18.42 -5.83 1.66
CA ASP A 145 17.67 -5.10 2.68
C ASP A 145 17.59 -3.62 2.41
N LYS A 146 18.61 -3.02 1.84
CA LYS A 146 18.55 -1.63 1.36
C LYS A 146 17.47 -1.47 0.29
N ALA A 147 17.28 -2.48 -0.56
CA ALA A 147 16.22 -2.48 -1.58
C ALA A 147 14.84 -2.76 -0.98
N ILE A 148 14.75 -3.67 -0.01
CA ILE A 148 13.49 -4.03 0.66
C ILE A 148 13.02 -2.92 1.59
N LEU A 149 13.91 -2.29 2.37
CA LEU A 149 13.60 -1.14 3.21
C LEU A 149 13.01 0.03 2.41
N SER A 150 13.47 0.26 1.18
CA SER A 150 12.89 1.27 0.29
C SER A 150 11.46 0.95 -0.17
N ILE A 151 11.02 -0.31 -0.04
CA ILE A 151 9.64 -0.74 -0.36
C ILE A 151 8.73 -0.68 0.89
N PHE A 152 9.32 -0.78 2.09
CA PHE A 152 8.57 -0.82 3.36
C PHE A 152 8.51 0.54 4.10
N LEU A 153 9.29 1.51 3.68
CA LEU A 153 9.28 2.89 4.19
C LEU A 153 8.55 3.81 3.23
#